data_9b8b05c4486c7afc98c26e15936f11ba
#
_entry.id   9b8b05c4486c7afc98c26e15936f11ba
#
_cell.length_a   1.000
_cell.length_b   1.000
_cell.length_c   1.000
_cell.angle_alpha   90.00
_cell.angle_beta   90.00
_cell.angle_gamma   90.00
#
_symmetry.space_group_name_H-M   'P 1'
#
loop_
_entity.id
_entity.type
_entity.pdbx_description
1 polymer ?
#
loop_
_entity_poly.entity_id
_entity_poly.type
_entity_poly.pdbx_seq_one_letter_code
_entity_poly.pdbx_strand_id
1 'polypeptide(L)'
;MNLNNIPITFHNSLVSFTEKTRPMLMREYIANGAKHLVITDGLFMQIMQDSSLEKKLLQEMEQMGLSFVDSHAPAGEFLDLNCLDESFRCEMIARHKLVINIAANMGVKTLTIHCGLDFVTASVPFETHVARTKDAIEKLLPEAEKCGVIIAIENIWTPNCQPDVLLDIKKDFPSDYLGFCYDSGHANLIDKNHVHCFNQAQNDWLKILKLDKVEWEDKALEKMLPHVVSCHLHDNDGSWDTHSRIGTGNIDWKHIKSLLLQAPRLKCIQSEMPNGSIREMCEDMQKFVEL
;
A
#
# COMPACT_ATOMS: atom_id res chain seq x y z
N MET A 1 -2.85 13.44 17.58
CA MET A 1 -4.05 12.82 16.98
C MET A 1 -4.52 11.66 17.85
N ASN A 2 -5.78 11.23 17.80
CA ASN A 2 -6.24 10.01 18.49
C ASN A 2 -6.49 8.93 17.42
N LEU A 3 -5.77 7.83 17.47
CA LEU A 3 -5.91 6.73 16.49
C LEU A 3 -7.31 6.12 16.48
N ASN A 4 -8.06 6.21 17.58
CA ASN A 4 -9.46 5.76 17.61
C ASN A 4 -10.38 6.48 16.61
N ASN A 5 -9.94 7.63 16.09
CA ASN A 5 -10.68 8.41 15.09
C ASN A 5 -10.17 8.17 13.65
N ILE A 6 -9.12 7.39 13.49
CA ILE A 6 -8.59 7.03 12.17
C ILE A 6 -9.24 5.70 11.75
N PRO A 7 -9.85 5.63 10.57
CA PRO A 7 -10.40 4.38 10.06
C PRO A 7 -9.33 3.28 9.98
N ILE A 8 -9.65 2.11 10.52
CA ILE A 8 -8.87 0.90 10.33
C ILE A 8 -9.53 0.12 9.21
N THR A 9 -8.77 -0.23 8.21
CA THR A 9 -9.21 -0.98 7.04
C THR A 9 -8.46 -2.31 6.95
N PHE A 10 -9.07 -3.29 6.31
CA PHE A 10 -8.53 -4.64 6.28
C PHE A 10 -8.35 -5.11 4.84
N HIS A 11 -7.17 -5.67 4.55
CA HIS A 11 -6.98 -6.46 3.36
C HIS A 11 -8.01 -7.59 3.31
N ASN A 12 -8.47 -7.94 2.12
CA ASN A 12 -9.55 -8.91 2.00
C ASN A 12 -9.45 -9.74 0.72
N SER A 13 -10.12 -10.87 0.72
CA SER A 13 -10.20 -11.80 -0.39
C SER A 13 -11.56 -11.77 -1.12
N LEU A 14 -12.30 -10.66 -1.08
CA LEU A 14 -13.62 -10.54 -1.75
C LEU A 14 -13.56 -10.92 -3.22
N VAL A 15 -12.42 -10.69 -3.88
CA VAL A 15 -12.14 -11.09 -5.27
C VAL A 15 -12.33 -12.58 -5.52
N SER A 16 -12.10 -13.42 -4.50
CA SER A 16 -12.24 -14.89 -4.61
C SER A 16 -13.67 -15.38 -4.41
N PHE A 17 -14.62 -14.48 -4.10
CA PHE A 17 -15.99 -14.82 -3.79
C PHE A 17 -16.98 -14.27 -4.82
N THR A 18 -18.03 -15.03 -5.10
CA THR A 18 -19.11 -14.60 -5.98
C THR A 18 -20.12 -13.72 -5.22
N GLU A 19 -20.99 -13.03 -5.95
CA GLU A 19 -22.10 -12.24 -5.39
C GLU A 19 -22.91 -13.02 -4.34
N LYS A 20 -23.09 -14.34 -4.52
CA LYS A 20 -23.83 -15.19 -3.58
C LYS A 20 -23.04 -15.51 -2.30
N THR A 21 -21.72 -15.49 -2.35
CA THR A 21 -20.86 -15.94 -1.25
C THR A 21 -20.13 -14.81 -0.54
N ARG A 22 -19.91 -13.65 -1.19
CA ARG A 22 -19.32 -12.46 -0.55
C ARG A 22 -20.00 -12.04 0.76
N PRO A 23 -21.36 -12.07 0.87
CA PRO A 23 -22.01 -11.72 2.14
C PRO A 23 -21.64 -12.61 3.33
N MET A 24 -21.17 -13.84 3.09
CA MET A 24 -20.66 -14.71 4.17
C MET A 24 -19.35 -14.14 4.74
N LEU A 25 -18.41 -13.78 3.86
CA LEU A 25 -17.14 -13.19 4.23
C LEU A 25 -17.33 -11.82 4.91
N MET A 26 -18.21 -10.98 4.37
CA MET A 26 -18.53 -9.67 4.95
C MET A 26 -19.08 -9.79 6.38
N ARG A 27 -19.98 -10.78 6.64
CA ARG A 27 -20.47 -11.05 7.99
C ARG A 27 -19.37 -11.49 8.96
N GLU A 28 -18.36 -12.20 8.48
CA GLU A 28 -17.22 -12.58 9.31
C GLU A 28 -16.40 -11.35 9.71
N TYR A 29 -16.14 -10.41 8.79
CA TYR A 29 -15.52 -9.12 9.12
C TYR A 29 -16.31 -8.36 10.18
N ILE A 30 -17.62 -8.22 10.00
CA ILE A 30 -18.52 -7.53 10.94
C ILE A 30 -18.50 -8.22 12.32
N ALA A 31 -18.57 -9.54 12.35
CA ALA A 31 -18.56 -10.32 13.60
C ALA A 31 -17.26 -10.12 14.40
N ASN A 32 -16.16 -9.76 13.74
CA ASN A 32 -14.87 -9.43 14.35
C ASN A 32 -14.65 -7.91 14.52
N GLY A 33 -15.68 -7.08 14.31
CA GLY A 33 -15.64 -5.64 14.58
C GLY A 33 -15.12 -4.76 13.45
N ALA A 34 -14.80 -5.31 12.28
CA ALA A 34 -14.38 -4.55 11.13
C ALA A 34 -15.53 -3.68 10.57
N LYS A 35 -15.20 -2.46 10.14
CA LYS A 35 -16.13 -1.51 9.51
C LYS A 35 -15.69 -1.12 8.10
N HIS A 36 -14.42 -1.24 7.82
CA HIS A 36 -13.83 -0.76 6.56
C HIS A 36 -12.95 -1.83 5.94
N LEU A 37 -13.05 -1.95 4.62
CA LEU A 37 -12.24 -2.87 3.81
C LEU A 37 -11.45 -2.07 2.76
N VAL A 38 -10.43 -2.69 2.22
CA VAL A 38 -9.59 -2.16 1.13
C VAL A 38 -10.21 -2.54 -0.22
N ILE A 39 -10.17 -1.66 -1.21
CA ILE A 39 -10.31 -2.07 -2.59
C ILE A 39 -8.93 -2.62 -3.03
N THR A 40 -8.83 -3.94 -3.10
CA THR A 40 -7.59 -4.59 -3.51
C THR A 40 -7.36 -4.48 -5.01
N ASP A 41 -6.12 -4.70 -5.43
CA ASP A 41 -5.70 -4.81 -6.84
C ASP A 41 -6.61 -5.76 -7.64
N GLY A 42 -6.90 -6.94 -7.09
CA GLY A 42 -7.78 -7.93 -7.70
C GLY A 42 -9.22 -7.43 -7.88
N LEU A 43 -9.77 -6.66 -6.93
CA LEU A 43 -11.07 -6.04 -7.08
C LEU A 43 -11.08 -4.98 -8.19
N PHE A 44 -10.06 -4.14 -8.28
CA PHE A 44 -9.92 -3.21 -9.40
C PHE A 44 -9.90 -3.94 -10.75
N MET A 45 -9.13 -5.02 -10.85
CA MET A 45 -9.06 -5.81 -12.08
C MET A 45 -10.43 -6.40 -12.46
N GLN A 46 -11.21 -6.89 -11.50
CA GLN A 46 -12.57 -7.39 -11.75
C GLN A 46 -13.54 -6.26 -12.18
N ILE A 47 -13.48 -5.10 -11.51
CA ILE A 47 -14.33 -3.95 -11.85
C ILE A 47 -14.01 -3.44 -13.25
N MET A 48 -12.74 -3.42 -13.65
CA MET A 48 -12.34 -3.05 -15.02
C MET A 48 -12.85 -4.03 -16.08
N GLN A 49 -13.02 -5.32 -15.73
CA GLN A 49 -13.60 -6.32 -16.61
C GLN A 49 -15.13 -6.27 -16.66
N ASP A 50 -15.77 -5.95 -15.53
CA ASP A 50 -17.22 -5.80 -15.41
C ASP A 50 -17.56 -4.57 -14.55
N SER A 51 -17.78 -3.44 -15.20
CA SER A 51 -18.10 -2.18 -14.54
C SER A 51 -19.40 -2.22 -13.70
N SER A 52 -20.29 -3.20 -13.95
CA SER A 52 -21.49 -3.38 -13.12
C SER A 52 -21.17 -3.83 -11.69
N LEU A 53 -19.98 -4.40 -11.47
CA LEU A 53 -19.52 -4.86 -10.17
C LEU A 53 -19.30 -3.70 -9.19
N GLU A 54 -18.89 -2.53 -9.67
CA GLU A 54 -18.72 -1.32 -8.84
C GLU A 54 -20.00 -1.02 -8.04
N LYS A 55 -21.13 -0.89 -8.74
CA LYS A 55 -22.43 -0.61 -8.11
C LYS A 55 -22.88 -1.75 -7.20
N LYS A 56 -22.67 -3.01 -7.60
CA LYS A 56 -23.04 -4.19 -6.80
C LYS A 56 -22.27 -4.25 -5.50
N LEU A 57 -20.94 -4.05 -5.55
CA LEU A 57 -20.10 -4.02 -4.35
C LEU A 57 -20.51 -2.91 -3.38
N LEU A 58 -20.76 -1.71 -3.88
CA LEU A 58 -21.23 -0.61 -3.03
C LEU A 58 -22.56 -0.95 -2.34
N GLN A 59 -23.50 -1.54 -3.07
CA GLN A 59 -24.79 -1.96 -2.49
C GLN A 59 -24.62 -3.06 -1.45
N GLU A 60 -23.77 -4.06 -1.72
CA GLU A 60 -23.45 -5.14 -0.77
C GLU A 60 -22.81 -4.58 0.51
N MET A 61 -21.85 -3.67 0.37
CA MET A 61 -21.16 -3.03 1.49
C MET A 61 -22.12 -2.20 2.34
N GLU A 62 -22.97 -1.37 1.70
CA GLU A 62 -23.98 -0.56 2.38
C GLU A 62 -24.98 -1.42 3.17
N GLN A 63 -25.51 -2.48 2.55
CA GLN A 63 -26.44 -3.41 3.20
C GLN A 63 -25.83 -4.10 4.42
N MET A 64 -24.52 -4.30 4.41
CA MET A 64 -23.78 -4.91 5.52
C MET A 64 -23.27 -3.89 6.55
N GLY A 65 -23.41 -2.59 6.30
CA GLY A 65 -22.84 -1.54 7.15
C GLY A 65 -21.32 -1.47 7.08
N LEU A 66 -20.73 -1.95 5.98
CA LEU A 66 -19.32 -1.84 5.66
C LEU A 66 -19.06 -0.70 4.66
N SER A 67 -17.83 -0.26 4.55
CA SER A 67 -17.40 0.70 3.51
C SER A 67 -15.97 0.43 3.06
N PHE A 68 -15.63 0.91 1.87
CA PHE A 68 -14.24 1.03 1.46
C PHE A 68 -13.71 2.40 1.88
N VAL A 69 -12.48 2.48 2.39
CA VAL A 69 -11.85 3.76 2.78
C VAL A 69 -10.44 3.91 2.22
N ASP A 70 -9.82 2.82 1.82
CA ASP A 70 -8.48 2.76 1.25
C ASP A 70 -8.46 1.85 0.03
N SER A 71 -7.43 1.97 -0.77
CA SER A 71 -7.28 1.12 -1.95
C SER A 71 -5.82 0.91 -2.32
N HIS A 72 -5.55 -0.23 -2.95
CA HIS A 72 -4.25 -0.60 -3.48
C HIS A 72 -4.35 -0.84 -4.99
N ALA A 73 -3.59 -0.07 -5.77
CA ALA A 73 -3.57 -0.18 -7.21
C ALA A 73 -2.98 -1.53 -7.66
N PRO A 74 -3.37 -2.04 -8.83
CA PRO A 74 -2.65 -3.15 -9.46
C PRO A 74 -1.17 -2.82 -9.63
N ALA A 75 -0.31 -3.77 -9.26
CA ALA A 75 1.14 -3.64 -9.26
C ALA A 75 1.82 -4.73 -10.11
N GLY A 76 3.08 -4.54 -10.43
CA GLY A 76 3.94 -5.47 -11.15
C GLY A 76 4.70 -4.80 -12.29
N GLU A 77 5.58 -5.54 -12.96
CA GLU A 77 6.55 -5.04 -13.95
C GLU A 77 5.97 -4.06 -14.98
N PHE A 78 4.75 -4.31 -15.48
CA PHE A 78 4.10 -3.46 -16.48
C PHE A 78 3.06 -2.50 -15.91
N LEU A 79 2.87 -2.50 -14.58
CA LEU A 79 1.87 -1.71 -13.90
C LEU A 79 2.47 -0.69 -12.92
N ASP A 80 3.70 -0.91 -12.49
CA ASP A 80 4.40 0.00 -11.59
C ASP A 80 4.77 1.31 -12.30
N LEU A 81 4.88 2.40 -11.54
CA LEU A 81 5.09 3.75 -12.10
C LEU A 81 6.41 3.90 -12.86
N ASN A 82 7.43 3.09 -12.52
CA ASN A 82 8.72 3.08 -13.20
C ASN A 82 8.75 2.22 -14.48
N CYS A 83 7.62 1.67 -14.93
CA CYS A 83 7.55 0.82 -16.13
C CYS A 83 8.45 1.33 -17.26
N LEU A 84 9.42 0.50 -17.67
CA LEU A 84 10.45 0.84 -18.66
C LEU A 84 10.02 0.56 -20.09
N ASP A 85 9.07 -0.34 -20.28
CA ASP A 85 8.58 -0.73 -21.60
C ASP A 85 7.64 0.33 -22.16
N GLU A 86 8.09 1.03 -23.20
CA GLU A 86 7.30 2.10 -23.85
C GLU A 86 5.99 1.61 -24.44
N SER A 87 5.91 0.35 -24.85
CA SER A 87 4.68 -0.22 -25.42
C SER A 87 3.57 -0.38 -24.38
N PHE A 88 3.94 -0.63 -23.12
CA PHE A 88 2.99 -0.78 -22.00
C PHE A 88 2.75 0.52 -21.24
N ARG A 89 3.67 1.49 -21.32
CA ARG A 89 3.63 2.69 -20.50
C ARG A 89 2.36 3.52 -20.69
N CYS A 90 1.92 3.73 -21.94
CA CYS A 90 0.68 4.46 -22.22
C CYS A 90 -0.55 3.75 -21.65
N GLU A 91 -0.58 2.42 -21.74
CA GLU A 91 -1.65 1.62 -21.17
C GLU A 91 -1.63 1.65 -19.64
N MET A 92 -0.46 1.55 -19.01
CA MET A 92 -0.28 1.67 -17.57
C MET A 92 -0.85 2.99 -17.04
N ILE A 93 -0.51 4.12 -17.66
CA ILE A 93 -1.04 5.44 -17.28
C ILE A 93 -2.56 5.49 -17.44
N ALA A 94 -3.10 4.99 -18.55
CA ALA A 94 -4.54 4.96 -18.79
C ALA A 94 -5.27 4.09 -17.75
N ARG A 95 -4.69 2.95 -17.41
CA ARG A 95 -5.21 2.03 -16.40
C ARG A 95 -5.23 2.66 -15.01
N HIS A 96 -4.15 3.31 -14.58
CA HIS A 96 -4.13 4.01 -13.30
C HIS A 96 -5.10 5.18 -13.23
N LYS A 97 -5.31 5.92 -14.33
CA LYS A 97 -6.37 6.94 -14.39
C LYS A 97 -7.75 6.31 -14.19
N LEU A 98 -8.02 5.16 -14.80
CA LEU A 98 -9.27 4.44 -14.58
C LEU A 98 -9.40 3.97 -13.13
N VAL A 99 -8.34 3.42 -12.53
CA VAL A 99 -8.31 3.01 -11.11
C VAL A 99 -8.61 4.20 -10.18
N ILE A 100 -8.02 5.38 -10.43
CA ILE A 100 -8.31 6.62 -9.68
C ILE A 100 -9.81 6.97 -9.76
N ASN A 101 -10.40 6.88 -10.95
CA ASN A 101 -11.84 7.17 -11.12
C ASN A 101 -12.72 6.14 -10.39
N ILE A 102 -12.41 4.85 -10.48
CA ILE A 102 -13.12 3.79 -9.75
C ILE A 102 -13.01 4.03 -8.24
N ALA A 103 -11.81 4.31 -7.72
CA ALA A 103 -11.61 4.62 -6.30
C ALA A 103 -12.49 5.81 -5.85
N ALA A 104 -12.52 6.88 -6.63
CA ALA A 104 -13.37 8.04 -6.36
C ALA A 104 -14.86 7.70 -6.35
N ASN A 105 -15.34 6.97 -7.35
CA ASN A 105 -16.73 6.53 -7.46
C ASN A 105 -17.14 5.67 -6.26
N MET A 106 -16.22 4.84 -5.78
CA MET A 106 -16.43 3.99 -4.61
C MET A 106 -16.22 4.73 -3.27
N GLY A 107 -15.99 6.04 -3.30
CA GLY A 107 -15.88 6.88 -2.10
C GLY A 107 -14.53 6.83 -1.40
N VAL A 108 -13.53 6.17 -1.97
CA VAL A 108 -12.18 6.03 -1.41
C VAL A 108 -11.37 7.29 -1.58
N LYS A 109 -10.50 7.60 -0.63
CA LYS A 109 -9.72 8.84 -0.59
C LYS A 109 -8.21 8.63 -0.76
N THR A 110 -7.73 7.41 -0.57
CA THR A 110 -6.31 7.05 -0.68
C THR A 110 -6.15 5.87 -1.64
N LEU A 111 -5.15 5.97 -2.50
CA LEU A 111 -4.78 4.94 -3.46
C LEU A 111 -3.29 4.68 -3.37
N THR A 112 -2.91 3.55 -2.78
CA THR A 112 -1.51 3.11 -2.74
C THR A 112 -1.07 2.65 -4.12
N ILE A 113 0.10 3.13 -4.55
CA ILE A 113 0.71 2.77 -5.84
C ILE A 113 2.21 2.53 -5.64
N HIS A 114 2.74 1.47 -6.24
CA HIS A 114 4.16 1.16 -6.23
C HIS A 114 4.94 2.06 -7.22
N CYS A 115 6.06 2.59 -6.76
CA CYS A 115 7.04 3.23 -7.66
C CYS A 115 7.74 2.21 -8.56
N GLY A 116 7.77 0.95 -8.14
CA GLY A 116 8.27 -0.20 -8.88
C GLY A 116 9.33 -1.00 -8.14
N LEU A 117 9.39 -2.28 -8.45
CA LEU A 117 10.29 -3.25 -7.83
C LEU A 117 11.63 -3.42 -8.56
N ASP A 118 11.96 -2.55 -9.50
CA ASP A 118 13.20 -2.59 -10.29
C ASP A 118 13.45 -3.91 -11.04
N PHE A 119 12.41 -4.63 -11.37
CA PHE A 119 12.56 -5.82 -12.20
C PHE A 119 13.35 -5.48 -13.48
N VAL A 120 14.42 -6.22 -13.74
CA VAL A 120 15.21 -6.12 -14.97
C VAL A 120 16.24 -4.97 -15.00
N THR A 121 16.72 -4.46 -13.93
CA THR A 121 17.31 -3.13 -13.90
C THR A 121 18.84 -3.01 -13.89
N ALA A 122 19.58 -4.09 -13.78
CA ALA A 122 21.05 -4.00 -13.86
C ALA A 122 21.60 -3.38 -15.15
N SER A 123 20.75 -3.22 -16.17
CA SER A 123 21.12 -2.56 -17.44
C SER A 123 20.61 -1.13 -17.56
N VAL A 124 19.82 -0.64 -16.59
CA VAL A 124 19.20 0.69 -16.65
C VAL A 124 19.66 1.52 -15.45
N PRO A 125 20.15 2.76 -15.67
CA PRO A 125 20.56 3.64 -14.59
C PRO A 125 19.43 3.91 -13.60
N PHE A 126 19.76 4.00 -12.32
CA PHE A 126 18.81 4.29 -11.24
C PHE A 126 17.97 5.54 -11.51
N GLU A 127 18.62 6.60 -12.02
CA GLU A 127 17.99 7.87 -12.35
C GLU A 127 16.86 7.71 -13.40
N THR A 128 16.98 6.69 -14.26
CA THR A 128 15.92 6.39 -15.25
C THR A 128 14.65 5.90 -14.57
N HIS A 129 14.75 5.04 -13.55
CA HIS A 129 13.58 4.58 -12.78
C HIS A 129 12.89 5.75 -12.08
N VAL A 130 13.66 6.61 -11.42
CA VAL A 130 13.13 7.80 -10.74
C VAL A 130 12.47 8.75 -11.75
N ALA A 131 13.12 8.99 -12.89
CA ALA A 131 12.55 9.84 -13.95
C ALA A 131 11.22 9.26 -14.52
N ARG A 132 11.15 7.94 -14.71
CA ARG A 132 9.92 7.26 -15.15
C ARG A 132 8.80 7.37 -14.14
N THR A 133 9.09 7.21 -12.86
CA THR A 133 8.13 7.40 -11.78
C THR A 133 7.61 8.85 -11.76
N LYS A 134 8.52 9.84 -11.84
CA LYS A 134 8.14 11.28 -11.89
C LYS A 134 7.25 11.59 -13.10
N ASP A 135 7.59 11.10 -14.29
CA ASP A 135 6.76 11.27 -15.50
C ASP A 135 5.37 10.62 -15.36
N ALA A 136 5.27 9.46 -14.69
CA ALA A 136 3.98 8.85 -14.42
C ALA A 136 3.15 9.69 -13.44
N ILE A 137 3.74 10.16 -12.34
CA ILE A 137 3.07 11.02 -11.36
C ILE A 137 2.57 12.32 -12.01
N GLU A 138 3.39 12.98 -12.84
CA GLU A 138 3.00 14.17 -13.58
C GLU A 138 1.72 13.97 -14.40
N LYS A 139 1.57 12.77 -15.00
CA LYS A 139 0.41 12.42 -15.83
C LYS A 139 -0.82 11.97 -15.04
N LEU A 140 -0.62 11.43 -13.84
CA LEU A 140 -1.69 10.89 -12.99
C LEU A 140 -2.25 11.94 -12.03
N LEU A 141 -1.40 12.83 -11.55
CA LEU A 141 -1.75 13.80 -10.50
C LEU A 141 -2.95 14.69 -10.86
N PRO A 142 -3.06 15.23 -12.09
CA PRO A 142 -4.26 16.00 -12.48
C PRO A 142 -5.57 15.22 -12.37
N GLU A 143 -5.56 13.92 -12.66
CA GLU A 143 -6.75 13.08 -12.51
C GLU A 143 -7.05 12.82 -11.04
N ALA A 144 -6.02 12.58 -10.22
CA ALA A 144 -6.15 12.39 -8.77
C ALA A 144 -6.75 13.65 -8.09
N GLU A 145 -6.27 14.84 -8.46
CA GLU A 145 -6.78 16.12 -7.98
C GLU A 145 -8.25 16.33 -8.37
N LYS A 146 -8.60 16.11 -9.64
CA LYS A 146 -9.98 16.20 -10.15
C LYS A 146 -10.92 15.25 -9.41
N CYS A 147 -10.46 14.03 -9.11
CA CYS A 147 -11.25 12.99 -8.47
C CYS A 147 -11.26 13.09 -6.93
N GLY A 148 -10.38 13.92 -6.34
CA GLY A 148 -10.24 14.04 -4.88
C GLY A 148 -9.66 12.80 -4.21
N VAL A 149 -8.83 12.03 -4.95
CA VAL A 149 -8.12 10.83 -4.48
C VAL A 149 -6.64 11.16 -4.30
N ILE A 150 -6.06 10.79 -3.17
CA ILE A 150 -4.64 11.02 -2.89
C ILE A 150 -3.86 9.79 -3.38
N ILE A 151 -2.93 9.99 -4.29
CA ILE A 151 -1.93 8.99 -4.65
C ILE A 151 -0.97 8.85 -3.47
N ALA A 152 -0.86 7.65 -2.91
CA ALA A 152 0.03 7.29 -1.83
C ALA A 152 1.15 6.39 -2.38
N ILE A 153 2.33 6.96 -2.67
CA ILE A 153 3.47 6.16 -3.10
C ILE A 153 4.07 5.44 -1.90
N GLU A 154 4.35 4.14 -2.08
CA GLU A 154 4.70 3.25 -0.99
C GLU A 154 6.22 3.08 -0.84
N ASN A 155 6.71 3.03 0.41
CA ASN A 155 8.05 2.55 0.67
C ASN A 155 8.10 1.04 0.51
N ILE A 156 8.99 0.60 -0.36
CA ILE A 156 9.35 -0.80 -0.54
C ILE A 156 10.86 -0.89 -0.27
N TRP A 157 11.37 -2.07 0.03
CA TRP A 157 12.78 -2.28 0.33
C TRP A 157 13.73 -2.12 -0.88
N THR A 158 13.21 -1.82 -2.08
CA THR A 158 14.01 -1.55 -3.28
C THR A 158 14.49 -0.09 -3.36
N PRO A 159 15.62 0.21 -4.03
CA PRO A 159 16.24 1.53 -4.00
C PRO A 159 15.33 2.70 -4.41
N ASN A 160 14.53 2.54 -5.46
CA ASN A 160 13.65 3.59 -5.98
C ASN A 160 12.41 3.86 -5.13
N CYS A 161 12.17 3.03 -4.11
CA CYS A 161 11.07 3.17 -3.16
C CYS A 161 11.56 3.58 -1.75
N GLN A 162 12.85 3.90 -1.61
CA GLN A 162 13.42 4.34 -0.33
C GLN A 162 12.88 5.72 0.08
N PRO A 163 12.74 5.99 1.39
CA PRO A 163 12.18 7.24 1.91
C PRO A 163 12.78 8.50 1.29
N ASP A 164 14.10 8.56 1.12
CA ASP A 164 14.76 9.74 0.57
C ASP A 164 14.40 9.98 -0.91
N VAL A 165 14.19 8.91 -1.68
CA VAL A 165 13.72 8.99 -3.08
C VAL A 165 12.27 9.47 -3.13
N LEU A 166 11.41 8.92 -2.26
CA LEU A 166 10.00 9.33 -2.17
C LEU A 166 9.89 10.81 -1.78
N LEU A 167 10.75 11.28 -0.86
CA LEU A 167 10.81 12.69 -0.48
C LEU A 167 11.29 13.59 -1.63
N ASP A 168 12.26 13.15 -2.43
CA ASP A 168 12.69 13.91 -3.62
C ASP A 168 11.56 14.00 -4.66
N ILE A 169 10.83 12.91 -4.88
CA ILE A 169 9.64 12.92 -5.74
C ILE A 169 8.59 13.89 -5.18
N LYS A 170 8.29 13.82 -3.89
CA LYS A 170 7.31 14.70 -3.25
C LYS A 170 7.68 16.18 -3.33
N LYS A 171 8.95 16.50 -3.28
CA LYS A 171 9.47 17.86 -3.43
C LYS A 171 9.19 18.42 -4.83
N ASP A 172 9.31 17.60 -5.88
CA ASP A 172 9.02 18.02 -7.25
C ASP A 172 7.52 18.17 -7.49
N PHE A 173 6.70 17.43 -6.75
CA PHE A 173 5.23 17.46 -6.85
C PHE A 173 4.60 17.85 -5.48
N PRO A 174 4.58 19.13 -5.12
CA PRO A 174 4.11 19.61 -3.81
C PRO A 174 2.58 19.64 -3.66
N SER A 175 1.85 18.82 -4.42
CA SER A 175 0.39 18.71 -4.36
C SER A 175 -0.09 17.99 -3.10
N ASP A 176 -1.24 18.41 -2.56
CA ASP A 176 -1.90 17.70 -1.46
C ASP A 176 -2.47 16.34 -1.89
N TYR A 177 -2.57 16.07 -3.19
CA TYR A 177 -3.02 14.80 -3.75
C TYR A 177 -1.90 13.81 -4.04
N LEU A 178 -0.68 14.13 -3.60
CA LEU A 178 0.42 13.17 -3.47
C LEU A 178 0.82 13.04 -2.01
N GLY A 179 0.92 11.82 -1.53
CA GLY A 179 1.36 11.46 -0.19
C GLY A 179 2.10 10.13 -0.19
N PHE A 180 2.32 9.59 0.99
CA PHE A 180 3.02 8.33 1.18
C PHE A 180 2.12 7.30 1.83
N CYS A 181 2.26 6.05 1.40
CA CYS A 181 1.89 4.88 2.18
C CYS A 181 3.14 4.41 2.92
N TYR A 182 3.06 4.35 4.25
CA TYR A 182 4.13 3.75 5.05
C TYR A 182 3.84 2.28 5.28
N ASP A 183 4.68 1.41 4.73
CA ASP A 183 4.66 -0.02 5.02
C ASP A 183 5.68 -0.37 6.10
N SER A 184 5.20 -0.98 7.19
CA SER A 184 6.00 -1.32 8.36
C SER A 184 6.94 -2.50 8.13
N GLY A 185 6.50 -3.49 7.38
CA GLY A 185 7.30 -4.68 7.10
C GLY A 185 8.41 -4.39 6.10
N HIS A 186 8.12 -3.63 5.06
CA HIS A 186 9.12 -3.18 4.10
C HIS A 186 10.21 -2.31 4.78
N ALA A 187 9.80 -1.40 5.66
CA ALA A 187 10.76 -0.60 6.42
C ALA A 187 11.63 -1.47 7.33
N ASN A 188 11.06 -2.50 7.97
CA ASN A 188 11.77 -3.39 8.87
C ASN A 188 12.84 -4.24 8.14
N LEU A 189 12.61 -4.62 6.88
CA LEU A 189 13.59 -5.37 6.09
C LEU A 189 14.89 -4.61 5.85
N ILE A 190 14.87 -3.30 5.88
CA ILE A 190 16.02 -2.44 5.61
C ILE A 190 16.46 -1.61 6.82
N ASP A 191 15.85 -1.81 7.99
CA ASP A 191 16.18 -1.05 9.19
C ASP A 191 17.58 -1.42 9.68
N LYS A 192 18.50 -0.47 9.62
CA LYS A 192 19.92 -0.66 10.01
C LYS A 192 20.14 -0.84 11.51
N ASN A 193 19.14 -0.56 12.36
CA ASN A 193 19.23 -0.76 13.80
C ASN A 193 18.99 -2.22 14.20
N HIS A 194 18.52 -3.04 13.29
CA HIS A 194 18.33 -4.47 13.49
C HIS A 194 19.53 -5.27 12.97
N VAL A 195 19.78 -6.42 13.55
CA VAL A 195 20.72 -7.40 13.00
C VAL A 195 19.97 -8.23 11.99
N HIS A 196 20.01 -7.81 10.75
CA HIS A 196 19.30 -8.49 9.69
C HIS A 196 20.09 -9.69 9.16
N CYS A 197 19.39 -10.80 9.05
CA CYS A 197 19.89 -11.99 8.39
C CYS A 197 18.83 -12.42 7.38
N PHE A 198 18.95 -11.94 6.14
CA PHE A 198 18.03 -12.36 5.09
C PHE A 198 18.04 -13.88 4.93
N ASN A 199 16.86 -14.45 4.84
CA ASN A 199 16.72 -15.86 4.53
C ASN A 199 17.08 -16.13 3.06
N GLN A 200 17.07 -17.40 2.66
CA GLN A 200 17.44 -17.79 1.30
C GLN A 200 16.49 -17.16 0.25
N ALA A 201 15.19 -17.07 0.55
CA ALA A 201 14.21 -16.49 -0.38
C ALA A 201 14.48 -15.01 -0.62
N GLN A 202 14.75 -14.22 0.43
CA GLN A 202 15.11 -12.80 0.29
C GLN A 202 16.41 -12.63 -0.50
N ASN A 203 17.44 -13.45 -0.21
CA ASN A 203 18.69 -13.41 -0.95
C ASN A 203 18.51 -13.78 -2.44
N ASP A 204 17.66 -14.74 -2.75
CA ASP A 204 17.38 -15.12 -4.13
C ASP A 204 16.58 -14.04 -4.86
N TRP A 205 15.67 -13.36 -4.16
CA TRP A 205 14.94 -12.21 -4.70
C TRP A 205 15.87 -11.04 -5.03
N LEU A 206 16.80 -10.70 -4.12
CA LEU A 206 17.84 -9.69 -4.39
C LEU A 206 18.68 -10.02 -5.64
N LYS A 207 19.03 -11.30 -5.84
CA LYS A 207 19.74 -11.75 -7.05
C LYS A 207 18.89 -11.59 -8.31
N ILE A 208 17.58 -11.94 -8.23
CA ILE A 208 16.65 -11.76 -9.35
C ILE A 208 16.57 -10.28 -9.73
N LEU A 209 16.47 -9.40 -8.74
CA LEU A 209 16.46 -7.95 -8.90
C LEU A 209 17.85 -7.37 -9.23
N LYS A 210 18.90 -8.22 -9.23
CA LYS A 210 20.30 -7.82 -9.46
C LYS A 210 20.78 -6.71 -8.52
N LEU A 211 20.31 -6.72 -7.29
CA LEU A 211 20.74 -5.82 -6.24
C LEU A 211 21.95 -6.43 -5.51
N ASP A 212 23.12 -5.84 -5.68
CA ASP A 212 24.38 -6.34 -5.08
C ASP A 212 24.45 -6.03 -3.58
N LYS A 213 23.72 -5.03 -3.11
CA LYS A 213 23.68 -4.60 -1.71
C LYS A 213 22.33 -3.95 -1.38
N VAL A 214 21.98 -3.99 -0.10
CA VAL A 214 20.85 -3.27 0.46
C VAL A 214 21.32 -1.91 0.99
N GLU A 215 20.57 -0.87 0.72
CA GLU A 215 20.75 0.43 1.36
C GLU A 215 19.92 0.46 2.65
N TRP A 216 20.63 0.55 3.78
CA TRP A 216 20.01 0.49 5.09
C TRP A 216 19.44 1.84 5.51
N GLU A 217 18.23 1.83 6.07
CA GLU A 217 17.52 2.99 6.57
C GLU A 217 17.18 2.80 8.07
N ASP A 218 17.27 3.85 8.87
CA ASP A 218 16.98 3.78 10.31
C ASP A 218 15.86 4.70 10.78
N LYS A 219 15.27 5.46 9.87
CA LYS A 219 14.26 6.50 10.18
C LYS A 219 13.22 6.61 9.09
N ALA A 220 12.81 5.49 8.53
CA ALA A 220 11.89 5.50 7.41
C ALA A 220 10.59 6.25 7.73
N LEU A 221 9.93 5.90 8.83
CA LEU A 221 8.68 6.54 9.23
C LEU A 221 8.89 8.01 9.62
N GLU A 222 9.95 8.33 10.38
CA GLU A 222 10.23 9.72 10.77
C GLU A 222 10.41 10.65 9.57
N LYS A 223 11.13 10.17 8.55
CA LYS A 223 11.33 10.92 7.31
C LYS A 223 10.03 11.11 6.54
N MET A 224 9.23 10.05 6.42
CA MET A 224 7.99 10.05 5.65
C MET A 224 6.84 10.77 6.36
N LEU A 225 6.88 10.88 7.69
CA LEU A 225 5.78 11.27 8.58
C LEU A 225 4.98 12.50 8.13
N PRO A 226 5.60 13.61 7.68
CA PRO A 226 4.85 14.80 7.24
C PRO A 226 3.91 14.55 6.06
N HIS A 227 4.14 13.49 5.30
CA HIS A 227 3.44 13.19 4.06
C HIS A 227 2.66 11.87 4.08
N VAL A 228 2.75 11.10 5.17
CA VAL A 228 2.02 9.83 5.34
C VAL A 228 0.51 10.09 5.33
N VAL A 229 -0.19 9.44 4.41
CA VAL A 229 -1.65 9.51 4.26
C VAL A 229 -2.34 8.16 4.51
N SER A 230 -1.65 7.06 4.29
CA SER A 230 -2.05 5.70 4.65
C SER A 230 -0.86 4.93 5.20
N CYS A 231 -1.10 3.81 5.84
CA CYS A 231 -0.04 2.90 6.22
C CYS A 231 -0.52 1.45 6.15
N HIS A 232 0.39 0.56 5.78
CA HIS A 232 0.23 -0.88 5.81
C HIS A 232 0.96 -1.45 7.03
N LEU A 233 0.22 -2.10 7.90
CA LEU A 233 0.76 -2.65 9.14
C LEU A 233 0.73 -4.17 9.11
N HIS A 234 1.91 -4.75 9.15
CA HIS A 234 2.20 -6.16 9.34
C HIS A 234 3.61 -6.31 9.92
N ASP A 235 3.90 -7.46 10.49
CA ASP A 235 5.19 -7.72 11.13
C ASP A 235 6.06 -8.67 10.29
N ASN A 236 7.34 -8.63 10.53
CA ASN A 236 8.34 -9.63 10.13
C ASN A 236 9.54 -9.56 11.07
N ASP A 237 10.46 -10.49 10.94
CA ASP A 237 11.68 -10.54 11.75
C ASP A 237 12.91 -9.92 11.06
N GLY A 238 12.70 -9.23 9.92
CA GLY A 238 13.75 -8.65 9.09
C GLY A 238 14.40 -9.63 8.12
N SER A 239 14.02 -10.92 8.13
CA SER A 239 14.62 -11.93 7.25
C SER A 239 13.91 -12.07 5.89
N TRP A 240 12.62 -11.80 5.87
CA TRP A 240 11.75 -11.91 4.70
C TRP A 240 10.45 -11.12 4.91
N ASP A 241 9.85 -10.66 3.85
CA ASP A 241 8.56 -9.98 3.86
C ASP A 241 7.41 -10.99 4.07
N THR A 242 7.13 -11.29 5.35
CA THR A 242 6.22 -12.38 5.73
C THR A 242 4.78 -11.97 5.90
N HIS A 243 4.47 -10.67 5.99
CA HIS A 243 3.14 -10.16 6.36
C HIS A 243 2.56 -10.88 7.59
N SER A 244 3.40 -11.00 8.63
CA SER A 244 3.05 -11.73 9.85
C SER A 244 2.21 -10.89 10.80
N ARG A 245 1.66 -11.55 11.82
CA ARG A 245 0.86 -10.93 12.88
C ARG A 245 1.67 -9.89 13.67
N ILE A 246 1.03 -8.78 14.01
CA ILE A 246 1.61 -7.71 14.86
C ILE A 246 2.10 -8.30 16.20
N GLY A 247 3.38 -8.04 16.50
CA GLY A 247 4.06 -8.50 17.71
C GLY A 247 4.64 -9.92 17.63
N THR A 248 4.70 -10.53 16.44
CA THR A 248 5.35 -11.82 16.23
C THR A 248 6.75 -11.72 15.62
N GLY A 249 7.09 -10.56 15.07
CA GLY A 249 8.41 -10.21 14.56
C GLY A 249 9.22 -9.38 15.55
N ASN A 250 9.96 -8.41 15.02
CA ASN A 250 10.86 -7.56 15.82
C ASN A 250 10.60 -6.05 15.67
N ILE A 251 9.49 -5.64 15.04
CA ILE A 251 9.11 -4.24 14.89
C ILE A 251 8.74 -3.63 16.25
N ASP A 252 9.26 -2.44 16.56
CA ASP A 252 8.86 -1.69 17.76
C ASP A 252 7.50 -0.98 17.53
N TRP A 253 6.43 -1.71 17.78
CA TRP A 253 5.06 -1.23 17.60
C TRP A 253 4.69 -0.03 18.46
N LYS A 254 5.30 0.14 19.64
CA LYS A 254 5.08 1.32 20.49
C LYS A 254 5.69 2.55 19.83
N HIS A 255 6.88 2.41 19.27
CA HIS A 255 7.53 3.48 18.54
C HIS A 255 6.73 3.86 17.30
N ILE A 256 6.35 2.89 16.45
CA ILE A 256 5.50 3.12 15.27
C ILE A 256 4.21 3.85 15.65
N LYS A 257 3.49 3.36 16.67
CA LYS A 257 2.27 4.03 17.14
C LYS A 257 2.52 5.46 17.56
N SER A 258 3.59 5.70 18.32
CA SER A 258 3.93 7.04 18.82
C SER A 258 4.18 8.05 17.68
N LEU A 259 4.75 7.60 16.59
CA LEU A 259 4.97 8.41 15.38
C LEU A 259 3.67 8.61 14.59
N LEU A 260 2.89 7.56 14.33
CA LEU A 260 1.64 7.68 13.60
C LEU A 260 0.63 8.61 14.27
N LEU A 261 0.64 8.70 15.61
CA LEU A 261 -0.14 9.70 16.35
C LEU A 261 0.23 11.17 16.00
N GLN A 262 1.41 11.39 15.44
CA GLN A 262 1.91 12.71 15.04
C GLN A 262 1.77 12.95 13.52
N ALA A 263 1.35 11.95 12.72
CA ALA A 263 1.23 12.07 11.28
C ALA A 263 0.08 13.03 10.89
N PRO A 264 0.36 14.23 10.37
CA PRO A 264 -0.66 15.28 10.22
C PRO A 264 -1.68 15.00 9.11
N ARG A 265 -1.36 14.09 8.20
CA ARG A 265 -2.15 13.81 7.00
C ARG A 265 -2.78 12.42 7.00
N LEU A 266 -2.54 11.58 8.00
CA LEU A 266 -3.01 10.19 8.06
C LEU A 266 -4.54 10.11 7.93
N LYS A 267 -5.03 9.32 6.97
CA LYS A 267 -6.45 9.12 6.65
C LYS A 267 -6.95 7.75 7.07
N CYS A 268 -6.12 6.72 6.97
CA CYS A 268 -6.47 5.34 7.30
C CYS A 268 -5.24 4.53 7.70
N ILE A 269 -5.50 3.41 8.35
CA ILE A 269 -4.50 2.41 8.74
C ILE A 269 -4.99 1.08 8.21
N GLN A 270 -4.19 0.41 7.41
CA GLN A 270 -4.52 -0.90 6.85
C GLN A 270 -3.82 -2.01 7.61
N SER A 271 -4.56 -3.05 7.97
CA SER A 271 -4.00 -4.35 8.30
C SER A 271 -3.71 -5.11 7.00
N GLU A 272 -2.44 -5.38 6.74
CA GLU A 272 -2.02 -6.03 5.51
C GLU A 272 -1.45 -7.43 5.77
N MET A 273 -2.34 -8.34 6.08
CA MET A 273 -2.02 -9.76 6.30
C MET A 273 -2.84 -10.65 5.36
N PRO A 274 -2.46 -10.76 4.07
CA PRO A 274 -3.26 -11.48 3.07
C PRO A 274 -3.47 -12.97 3.42
N ASN A 275 -2.57 -13.55 4.20
CA ASN A 275 -2.63 -14.95 4.65
C ASN A 275 -3.18 -15.11 6.06
N GLY A 276 -3.51 -14.02 6.76
CA GLY A 276 -4.08 -14.03 8.10
C GLY A 276 -5.58 -14.37 8.07
N SER A 277 -6.09 -14.99 9.15
CA SER A 277 -7.53 -15.07 9.34
C SER A 277 -8.11 -13.68 9.67
N ILE A 278 -9.36 -13.45 9.30
CA ILE A 278 -10.07 -12.19 9.61
C ILE A 278 -10.02 -11.88 11.10
N ARG A 279 -10.22 -12.91 11.94
CA ARG A 279 -10.14 -12.77 13.39
C ARG A 279 -8.77 -12.27 13.83
N GLU A 280 -7.69 -12.86 13.33
CA GLU A 280 -6.33 -12.47 13.71
C GLU A 280 -6.01 -11.04 13.28
N MET A 281 -6.39 -10.65 12.08
CA MET A 281 -6.23 -9.27 11.61
C MET A 281 -6.94 -8.27 12.54
N CYS A 282 -8.18 -8.55 12.92
CA CYS A 282 -8.96 -7.67 13.79
C CYS A 282 -8.38 -7.62 15.22
N GLU A 283 -7.98 -8.76 15.79
CA GLU A 283 -7.34 -8.84 17.10
C GLU A 283 -6.00 -8.06 17.14
N ASP A 284 -5.20 -8.14 16.08
CA ASP A 284 -3.91 -7.49 16.00
C ASP A 284 -4.06 -5.96 15.89
N MET A 285 -5.02 -5.49 15.09
CA MET A 285 -5.31 -4.05 15.01
C MET A 285 -5.89 -3.50 16.30
N GLN A 286 -6.71 -4.27 17.01
CA GLN A 286 -7.19 -3.88 18.34
C GLN A 286 -6.02 -3.75 19.32
N LYS A 287 -5.13 -4.74 19.38
CA LYS A 287 -3.91 -4.69 20.21
C LYS A 287 -3.04 -3.49 19.87
N PHE A 288 -2.83 -3.21 18.57
CA PHE A 288 -2.06 -2.05 18.13
C PHE A 288 -2.67 -0.73 18.64
N VAL A 289 -3.99 -0.58 18.58
CA VAL A 289 -4.67 0.62 19.08
C VAL A 289 -4.59 0.73 20.61
N GLU A 290 -4.52 -0.38 21.34
CA GLU A 290 -4.44 -0.41 22.80
C GLU A 290 -3.00 -0.21 23.36
N LEU A 291 -1.91 -0.40 22.54
CA LEU A 291 -0.52 -0.14 22.97
C LEU A 291 -0.35 1.26 23.54
#